data_4ff8013190008b9900160ffc204804f7
#
_entry.id   4ff8013190008b9900160ffc204804f7
#
_cell.length_a   1.000
_cell.length_b   1.000
_cell.length_c   1.000
_cell.angle_alpha   90.00
_cell.angle_beta   90.00
_cell.angle_gamma   90.00
#
_symmetry.space_group_name_H-M   'P 1'
#
loop_
_entity.id
_entity.type
_entity.pdbx_description
1 polymer ?
#
loop_
_entity_poly.entity_id
_entity_poly.type
_entity_poly.pdbx_seq_one_letter_code
_entity_poly.pdbx_strand_id
1 'polypeptide(L)'
;MKNLWYIKREDSSPALPASLCKEAAESGVSVRTFTGCEPVSACLSEGTTAEETLFLTDSPDFAKIASRKHLPTVGYEHGGVRLSCPEIILSLRSLTLAECVSLYDSLTGRTPLYADDAFVFLPMDEETFVQYYDQFRDEPYFLTETDKQRGESSIRLLWENRRVLSALSEGFGPAKVFMKSDIAAADKTAEPIGYAAAFAELFDGLEKPVLKIEYYIRPEFRGRHLAVPMVGSLLSALNQMLPGKPVYAKVHPENAPSLAVLDRLGFADVPSERAKEYRLKVARQPVHCKP
;
A
#
# COMPACT_ATOMS: atom_id res chain seq x y z
N MET A 1 5.55 3.08 -16.11
CA MET A 1 6.04 1.88 -16.85
C MET A 1 6.70 2.34 -18.16
N LYS A 2 7.96 1.95 -18.39
CA LYS A 2 8.68 2.23 -19.66
C LYS A 2 8.84 0.98 -20.52
N ASN A 3 8.76 -0.21 -19.90
CA ASN A 3 8.97 -1.47 -20.58
C ASN A 3 7.86 -2.46 -20.21
N LEU A 4 7.43 -3.25 -21.19
CA LEU A 4 6.58 -4.41 -21.03
C LEU A 4 7.34 -5.62 -21.60
N TRP A 5 7.73 -6.56 -20.72
CA TRP A 5 8.48 -7.74 -21.13
C TRP A 5 7.64 -9.00 -20.91
N TYR A 6 7.47 -9.77 -21.98
CA TYR A 6 6.80 -11.06 -21.92
C TYR A 6 7.82 -12.19 -21.94
N ILE A 7 7.91 -12.91 -20.84
CA ILE A 7 8.78 -14.07 -20.65
C ILE A 7 7.93 -15.31 -20.77
N LYS A 8 8.06 -16.02 -21.89
CA LYS A 8 7.27 -17.20 -22.22
C LYS A 8 8.06 -18.50 -22.08
N ARG A 9 7.32 -19.59 -21.85
CA ARG A 9 7.87 -20.94 -21.94
C ARG A 9 8.31 -21.27 -23.36
N GLU A 10 9.15 -22.28 -23.50
CA GLU A 10 9.68 -22.72 -24.82
C GLU A 10 8.60 -23.35 -25.72
N ASP A 11 7.58 -23.98 -25.14
CA ASP A 11 6.67 -24.93 -25.76
C ASP A 11 5.29 -24.39 -26.13
N SER A 12 5.13 -23.15 -26.61
CA SER A 12 3.88 -22.70 -27.26
C SER A 12 3.02 -21.66 -26.58
N SER A 13 3.61 -20.69 -25.94
CA SER A 13 2.82 -19.58 -25.42
C SER A 13 2.32 -18.70 -26.56
N PRO A 14 1.07 -18.20 -26.51
CA PRO A 14 0.58 -17.27 -27.50
C PRO A 14 1.39 -15.97 -27.50
N ALA A 15 1.42 -15.32 -28.65
CA ALA A 15 2.03 -13.98 -28.77
C ALA A 15 1.17 -12.93 -28.05
N LEU A 16 1.80 -11.83 -27.69
CA LEU A 16 1.05 -10.63 -27.23
C LEU A 16 0.14 -10.12 -28.36
N PRO A 17 -1.05 -9.53 -27.99
CA PRO A 17 -1.95 -8.95 -28.98
C PRO A 17 -1.26 -7.86 -29.82
N ALA A 18 -1.49 -7.86 -31.12
CA ALA A 18 -0.95 -6.84 -32.03
C ALA A 18 -1.46 -5.43 -31.65
N SER A 19 -2.70 -5.31 -31.16
CA SER A 19 -3.26 -4.06 -30.64
C SER A 19 -2.43 -3.52 -29.47
N LEU A 20 -2.11 -4.35 -28.49
CA LEU A 20 -1.28 -3.99 -27.34
C LEU A 20 0.12 -3.51 -27.77
N CYS A 21 0.75 -4.23 -28.70
CA CYS A 21 2.07 -3.82 -29.20
C CYS A 21 2.01 -2.48 -29.95
N LYS A 22 0.94 -2.21 -30.67
CA LYS A 22 0.72 -0.93 -31.34
C LYS A 22 0.49 0.21 -30.33
N GLU A 23 -0.41 0.04 -29.38
CA GLU A 23 -0.67 1.01 -28.31
C GLU A 23 0.61 1.36 -27.54
N ALA A 24 1.41 0.32 -27.21
CA ALA A 24 2.67 0.49 -26.51
C ALA A 24 3.67 1.34 -27.32
N ALA A 25 3.82 1.04 -28.62
CA ALA A 25 4.71 1.80 -29.52
C ALA A 25 4.28 3.27 -29.64
N GLU A 26 2.98 3.54 -29.78
CA GLU A 26 2.40 4.89 -29.84
C GLU A 26 2.61 5.67 -28.53
N SER A 27 2.69 4.97 -27.40
CA SER A 27 2.89 5.53 -26.06
C SER A 27 4.36 5.56 -25.61
N GLY A 28 5.30 5.15 -26.46
CA GLY A 28 6.73 5.12 -26.15
C GLY A 28 7.12 4.02 -25.15
N VAL A 29 6.30 2.98 -24.99
CA VAL A 29 6.59 1.81 -24.14
C VAL A 29 7.30 0.75 -24.98
N SER A 30 8.50 0.33 -24.53
CA SER A 30 9.26 -0.74 -25.17
C SER A 30 8.65 -2.11 -24.85
N VAL A 31 8.31 -2.88 -25.89
CA VAL A 31 7.80 -4.24 -25.75
C VAL A 31 8.85 -5.24 -26.20
N ARG A 32 9.15 -6.24 -25.34
CA ARG A 32 10.08 -7.34 -25.68
C ARG A 32 9.46 -8.68 -25.29
N THR A 33 9.76 -9.70 -26.09
CA THR A 33 9.37 -11.08 -25.79
C THR A 33 10.62 -11.94 -25.71
N PHE A 34 10.72 -12.73 -24.65
CA PHE A 34 11.81 -13.66 -24.38
C PHE A 34 11.26 -15.07 -24.27
N THR A 35 12.04 -16.04 -24.70
CA THR A 35 11.77 -17.46 -24.49
C THR A 35 12.77 -18.01 -23.48
N GLY A 36 12.29 -18.57 -22.38
CA GLY A 36 13.14 -18.99 -21.26
C GLY A 36 13.58 -17.82 -20.36
N CYS A 37 14.37 -18.11 -19.33
CA CYS A 37 14.75 -17.15 -18.29
C CYS A 37 16.14 -16.51 -18.47
N GLU A 38 17.04 -17.17 -19.22
CA GLU A 38 18.44 -16.72 -19.36
C GLU A 38 18.60 -15.34 -20.01
N PRO A 39 17.89 -15.03 -21.11
CA PRO A 39 18.02 -13.71 -21.75
C PRO A 39 17.61 -12.54 -20.84
N VAL A 40 16.68 -12.77 -19.92
CA VAL A 40 16.18 -11.73 -19.00
C VAL A 40 17.25 -11.34 -17.99
N SER A 41 18.02 -12.30 -17.48
CA SER A 41 19.10 -12.02 -16.53
C SER A 41 20.19 -11.16 -17.12
N ALA A 42 20.52 -11.37 -18.43
CA ALA A 42 21.47 -10.53 -19.15
C ALA A 42 20.94 -9.10 -19.34
N CYS A 43 19.69 -8.95 -19.78
CA CYS A 43 19.07 -7.64 -19.99
C CYS A 43 18.92 -6.80 -18.70
N LEU A 44 18.68 -7.44 -17.57
CA LEU A 44 18.63 -6.74 -16.27
C LEU A 44 20.02 -6.26 -15.81
N SER A 45 21.10 -6.86 -16.33
CA SER A 45 22.49 -6.44 -16.06
C SER A 45 22.95 -5.27 -16.94
N GLU A 46 22.27 -4.98 -18.04
CA GLU A 46 22.63 -3.94 -19.04
C GLU A 46 21.97 -2.57 -18.79
N GLY A 47 21.52 -2.29 -17.56
CA GLY A 47 21.02 -0.95 -17.18
C GLY A 47 19.54 -0.70 -17.45
N THR A 48 18.75 -1.73 -17.80
CA THR A 48 17.29 -1.61 -17.78
C THR A 48 16.84 -1.74 -16.34
N THR A 49 16.20 -0.71 -15.80
CA THR A 49 15.71 -0.74 -14.44
C THR A 49 14.52 -1.67 -14.33
N ALA A 50 14.65 -2.71 -13.51
CA ALA A 50 13.55 -3.61 -13.17
C ALA A 50 12.33 -2.84 -12.66
N GLU A 51 12.58 -1.72 -11.98
CA GLU A 51 11.58 -0.81 -11.43
C GLU A 51 10.72 -0.10 -12.48
N GLU A 52 11.17 0.00 -13.74
CA GLU A 52 10.42 0.62 -14.83
C GLU A 52 9.78 -0.41 -15.77
N THR A 53 9.88 -1.70 -15.43
CA THR A 53 9.48 -2.82 -16.28
C THR A 53 8.34 -3.61 -15.65
N LEU A 54 7.24 -3.80 -16.39
CA LEU A 54 6.26 -4.83 -16.09
C LEU A 54 6.68 -6.14 -16.75
N PHE A 55 6.78 -7.18 -15.96
CA PHE A 55 7.01 -8.54 -16.44
C PHE A 55 5.69 -9.29 -16.56
N LEU A 56 5.42 -9.83 -17.72
CA LEU A 56 4.34 -10.77 -17.96
C LEU A 56 4.95 -12.14 -18.19
N THR A 57 4.45 -13.20 -17.55
CA THR A 57 5.04 -14.53 -17.70
C THR A 57 4.04 -15.64 -17.59
N ASP A 58 4.25 -16.70 -18.38
CA ASP A 58 3.64 -18.03 -18.20
C ASP A 58 4.68 -19.08 -17.75
N SER A 59 5.92 -18.65 -17.46
CA SER A 59 6.99 -19.51 -16.97
C SER A 59 6.99 -19.62 -15.45
N PRO A 60 6.77 -20.83 -14.87
CA PRO A 60 6.87 -21.04 -13.43
C PRO A 60 8.26 -20.73 -12.86
N ASP A 61 9.31 -20.97 -13.65
CA ASP A 61 10.69 -20.74 -13.22
C ASP A 61 10.98 -19.25 -13.15
N PHE A 62 10.53 -18.46 -14.15
CA PHE A 62 10.65 -17.03 -14.07
C PHE A 62 9.80 -16.43 -12.93
N ALA A 63 8.59 -16.92 -12.70
CA ALA A 63 7.75 -16.49 -11.60
C ALA A 63 8.46 -16.64 -10.23
N LYS A 64 9.18 -17.75 -10.01
CA LYS A 64 10.00 -17.96 -8.81
C LYS A 64 11.17 -16.97 -8.71
N ILE A 65 11.85 -16.71 -9.83
CA ILE A 65 12.95 -15.71 -9.87
C ILE A 65 12.40 -14.33 -9.56
N ALA A 66 11.31 -13.96 -10.21
CA ALA A 66 10.65 -12.67 -10.05
C ALA A 66 10.20 -12.42 -8.61
N SER A 67 9.59 -13.41 -7.97
CA SER A 67 9.18 -13.35 -6.57
C SER A 67 10.37 -13.10 -5.64
N ARG A 68 11.48 -13.82 -5.84
CA ARG A 68 12.71 -13.65 -5.02
C ARG A 68 13.39 -12.28 -5.20
N LYS A 69 13.22 -11.68 -6.37
CA LYS A 69 13.82 -10.37 -6.74
C LYS A 69 12.83 -9.22 -6.62
N HIS A 70 11.62 -9.47 -6.13
CA HIS A 70 10.55 -8.47 -6.00
C HIS A 70 10.26 -7.72 -7.31
N LEU A 71 10.31 -8.42 -8.45
CA LEU A 71 10.03 -7.83 -9.76
C LEU A 71 8.51 -7.63 -9.96
N PRO A 72 8.05 -6.50 -10.52
CA PRO A 72 6.65 -6.30 -10.85
C PRO A 72 6.19 -7.30 -11.92
N THR A 73 5.55 -8.39 -11.50
CA THR A 73 5.28 -9.54 -12.36
C THR A 73 3.82 -9.97 -12.30
N VAL A 74 3.22 -10.10 -13.47
CA VAL A 74 1.89 -10.66 -13.71
C VAL A 74 2.04 -12.06 -14.30
N GLY A 75 1.39 -13.04 -13.71
CA GLY A 75 1.31 -14.39 -14.23
C GLY A 75 0.23 -14.50 -15.31
N TYR A 76 0.55 -15.17 -16.42
CA TYR A 76 -0.44 -15.60 -17.41
C TYR A 76 -0.65 -17.11 -17.28
N GLU A 77 -1.78 -17.49 -16.67
CA GLU A 77 -2.13 -18.90 -16.49
C GLU A 77 -2.94 -19.43 -17.66
N HIS A 78 -2.40 -20.40 -18.38
CA HIS A 78 -3.08 -21.12 -19.45
C HIS A 78 -2.56 -22.55 -19.55
N GLY A 79 -3.30 -23.44 -20.23
CA GLY A 79 -2.89 -24.82 -20.44
C GLY A 79 -2.70 -25.62 -19.14
N GLY A 80 -3.40 -25.28 -18.05
CA GLY A 80 -3.34 -25.97 -16.76
C GLY A 80 -2.13 -25.62 -15.89
N VAL A 81 -1.31 -24.66 -16.30
CA VAL A 81 -0.17 -24.17 -15.49
C VAL A 81 -0.67 -23.22 -14.41
N ARG A 82 -0.15 -23.37 -13.19
CA ARG A 82 -0.36 -22.48 -12.06
C ARG A 82 0.92 -21.74 -11.73
N LEU A 83 0.78 -20.45 -11.44
CA LEU A 83 1.90 -19.55 -11.20
C LEU A 83 1.80 -18.92 -9.80
N SER A 84 2.95 -18.73 -9.18
CA SER A 84 3.04 -18.03 -7.90
C SER A 84 3.37 -16.55 -8.15
N CYS A 85 2.40 -15.81 -8.70
CA CYS A 85 2.50 -14.36 -8.94
C CYS A 85 1.45 -13.62 -8.11
N PRO A 86 1.72 -12.37 -7.71
CA PRO A 86 0.74 -11.54 -6.99
C PRO A 86 -0.53 -11.27 -7.79
N GLU A 87 -0.38 -11.09 -9.09
CA GLU A 87 -1.46 -10.83 -10.04
C GLU A 87 -1.45 -11.90 -11.12
N ILE A 88 -2.65 -12.38 -11.50
CA ILE A 88 -2.84 -13.43 -12.51
C ILE A 88 -3.85 -12.97 -13.55
N ILE A 89 -3.51 -13.17 -14.82
CA ILE A 89 -4.44 -13.04 -15.94
C ILE A 89 -4.66 -14.40 -16.61
N LEU A 90 -5.85 -14.59 -17.13
CA LEU A 90 -6.26 -15.86 -17.79
C LEU A 90 -6.34 -15.74 -19.32
N SER A 91 -6.22 -14.53 -19.86
CA SER A 91 -6.27 -14.29 -21.31
C SER A 91 -5.37 -13.13 -21.69
N LEU A 92 -4.60 -13.31 -22.77
CA LEU A 92 -3.87 -12.20 -23.41
C LEU A 92 -4.71 -11.48 -24.47
N ARG A 93 -5.79 -12.10 -24.98
CA ARG A 93 -6.52 -11.62 -26.17
C ARG A 93 -7.12 -10.22 -26.04
N SER A 94 -7.55 -9.88 -24.83
CA SER A 94 -8.18 -8.60 -24.52
C SER A 94 -7.27 -7.67 -23.72
N LEU A 95 -6.01 -8.05 -23.50
CA LEU A 95 -5.08 -7.26 -22.70
C LEU A 95 -4.74 -5.96 -23.41
N THR A 96 -4.97 -4.83 -22.77
CA THR A 96 -4.70 -3.47 -23.24
C THR A 96 -3.49 -2.87 -22.55
N LEU A 97 -2.90 -1.82 -23.13
CA LEU A 97 -1.82 -1.08 -22.46
C LEU A 97 -2.29 -0.42 -21.16
N ALA A 98 -3.52 0.09 -21.12
CA ALA A 98 -4.10 0.69 -19.91
C ALA A 98 -4.18 -0.31 -18.75
N GLU A 99 -4.57 -1.55 -19.02
CA GLU A 99 -4.57 -2.63 -18.02
C GLU A 99 -3.15 -2.99 -17.58
N CYS A 100 -2.19 -3.06 -18.50
CA CYS A 100 -0.78 -3.28 -18.15
C CYS A 100 -0.23 -2.17 -17.25
N VAL A 101 -0.55 -0.92 -17.53
CA VAL A 101 -0.16 0.22 -16.69
C VAL A 101 -0.83 0.13 -15.31
N SER A 102 -2.11 -0.19 -15.25
CA SER A 102 -2.84 -0.37 -13.98
C SER A 102 -2.24 -1.50 -13.13
N LEU A 103 -1.93 -2.64 -13.74
CA LEU A 103 -1.28 -3.77 -13.06
C LEU A 103 0.13 -3.39 -12.56
N TYR A 104 0.89 -2.69 -13.39
CA TYR A 104 2.22 -2.20 -13.01
C TYR A 104 2.14 -1.22 -11.83
N ASP A 105 1.21 -0.27 -11.85
CA ASP A 105 1.04 0.70 -10.78
C ASP A 105 0.58 0.01 -9.49
N SER A 106 -0.29 -1.00 -9.58
CA SER A 106 -0.68 -1.85 -8.45
C SER A 106 0.53 -2.57 -7.85
N LEU A 107 1.30 -3.28 -8.67
CA LEU A 107 2.47 -4.06 -8.25
C LEU A 107 3.63 -3.22 -7.72
N THR A 108 3.74 -1.98 -8.16
CA THR A 108 4.78 -1.03 -7.70
C THR A 108 4.30 -0.08 -6.61
N GLY A 109 3.09 -0.30 -6.08
CA GLY A 109 2.51 0.54 -5.04
C GLY A 109 2.22 1.97 -5.49
N ARG A 110 2.02 2.20 -6.79
CA ARG A 110 1.69 3.51 -7.36
C ARG A 110 0.20 3.76 -7.47
N THR A 111 -0.62 2.70 -7.39
CA THR A 111 -2.08 2.84 -7.35
C THR A 111 -2.47 3.35 -5.97
N PRO A 112 -3.13 4.50 -5.87
CA PRO A 112 -3.60 4.99 -4.58
C PRO A 112 -4.62 4.03 -3.96
N LEU A 113 -4.47 3.75 -2.67
CA LEU A 113 -5.53 3.14 -1.87
C LEU A 113 -6.73 4.07 -1.77
N TYR A 114 -6.46 5.38 -1.73
CA TYR A 114 -7.44 6.44 -1.74
C TYR A 114 -6.79 7.76 -2.17
N ALA A 115 -7.56 8.64 -2.80
CA ALA A 115 -7.17 10.01 -3.07
C ALA A 115 -8.41 10.91 -3.02
N ASP A 116 -8.24 12.12 -2.47
CA ASP A 116 -9.22 13.19 -2.52
C ASP A 116 -8.59 14.48 -3.08
N ASP A 117 -9.15 15.62 -2.77
CA ASP A 117 -8.64 16.91 -3.27
C ASP A 117 -7.35 17.36 -2.58
N ALA A 118 -7.05 16.85 -1.39
CA ALA A 118 -5.93 17.28 -0.56
C ALA A 118 -4.82 16.22 -0.46
N PHE A 119 -5.18 14.94 -0.38
CA PHE A 119 -4.25 13.86 -0.05
C PHE A 119 -4.30 12.68 -1.01
N VAL A 120 -3.18 11.99 -1.14
CA VAL A 120 -3.05 10.72 -1.83
C VAL A 120 -2.43 9.72 -0.86
N PHE A 121 -3.06 8.56 -0.72
CA PHE A 121 -2.63 7.45 0.12
C PHE A 121 -2.11 6.34 -0.77
N LEU A 122 -0.80 6.16 -0.83
CA LEU A 122 -0.16 5.08 -1.58
C LEU A 122 0.17 3.90 -0.67
N PRO A 123 0.07 2.65 -1.16
CA PRO A 123 0.52 1.50 -0.40
C PRO A 123 1.94 1.69 0.14
N MET A 124 2.18 1.28 1.37
CA MET A 124 3.50 1.24 1.96
C MET A 124 4.08 -0.16 1.78
N ASP A 125 5.24 -0.27 1.18
CA ASP A 125 6.00 -1.52 1.10
C ASP A 125 6.72 -1.83 2.41
N GLU A 126 7.21 -3.07 2.54
CA GLU A 126 7.85 -3.56 3.74
C GLU A 126 9.10 -2.77 4.11
N GLU A 127 9.96 -2.49 3.12
CA GLU A 127 11.20 -1.75 3.35
C GLU A 127 10.94 -0.32 3.83
N THR A 128 9.99 0.36 3.20
CA THR A 128 9.57 1.70 3.65
C THR A 128 9.01 1.65 5.07
N PHE A 129 8.24 0.61 5.43
CA PHE A 129 7.70 0.45 6.78
C PHE A 129 8.82 0.26 7.81
N VAL A 130 9.81 -0.59 7.51
CA VAL A 130 10.98 -0.80 8.36
C VAL A 130 11.77 0.50 8.54
N GLN A 131 12.04 1.23 7.45
CA GLN A 131 12.72 2.52 7.50
C GLN A 131 11.98 3.55 8.37
N TYR A 132 10.64 3.63 8.22
CA TYR A 132 9.80 4.49 9.05
C TYR A 132 9.91 4.12 10.53
N TYR A 133 9.87 2.82 10.82
CA TYR A 133 9.96 2.32 12.16
C TYR A 133 11.31 2.69 12.82
N ASP A 134 12.39 2.51 12.09
CA ASP A 134 13.73 2.83 12.59
C ASP A 134 13.95 4.34 12.72
N GLN A 135 13.50 5.12 11.73
CA GLN A 135 13.67 6.57 11.73
C GLN A 135 12.91 7.26 12.87
N PHE A 136 11.71 6.77 13.20
CA PHE A 136 10.84 7.40 14.19
C PHE A 136 10.70 6.61 15.49
N ARG A 137 11.57 5.63 15.72
CA ARG A 137 11.54 4.75 16.89
C ARG A 137 11.49 5.52 18.21
N ASP A 138 12.27 6.58 18.33
CA ASP A 138 12.41 7.39 19.55
C ASP A 138 11.42 8.55 19.64
N GLU A 139 10.57 8.73 18.59
CA GLU A 139 9.53 9.75 18.62
C GLU A 139 8.48 9.45 19.71
N PRO A 140 8.08 10.46 20.49
CA PRO A 140 7.07 10.28 21.53
C PRO A 140 5.77 9.69 20.94
N TYR A 141 5.26 8.63 21.59
CA TYR A 141 3.99 7.98 21.26
C TYR A 141 3.90 7.34 19.85
N PHE A 142 4.98 7.31 19.09
CA PHE A 142 5.01 6.61 17.80
C PHE A 142 4.94 5.09 18.02
N LEU A 143 5.74 4.60 18.97
CA LEU A 143 5.79 3.20 19.37
C LEU A 143 5.51 3.03 20.86
N THR A 144 5.00 1.85 21.23
CA THR A 144 5.01 1.42 22.63
C THR A 144 6.45 1.10 23.07
N GLU A 145 6.72 1.13 24.37
CA GLU A 145 8.05 0.75 24.89
C GLU A 145 8.42 -0.70 24.50
N THR A 146 7.46 -1.59 24.45
CA THR A 146 7.67 -2.97 23.97
C THR A 146 8.05 -2.98 22.48
N ASP A 147 7.41 -2.15 21.66
CA ASP A 147 7.72 -2.09 20.23
C ASP A 147 9.09 -1.48 19.96
N LYS A 148 9.53 -0.49 20.73
CA LYS A 148 10.86 0.11 20.61
C LYS A 148 12.01 -0.90 20.78
N GLN A 149 11.77 -1.96 21.55
CA GLN A 149 12.76 -3.01 21.81
C GLN A 149 12.77 -4.10 20.72
N ARG A 150 11.88 -4.04 19.75
CA ARG A 150 11.81 -5.04 18.68
C ARG A 150 12.97 -4.92 17.71
N GLY A 151 13.56 -6.07 17.36
CA GLY A 151 14.51 -6.16 16.27
C GLY A 151 13.81 -6.13 14.89
N GLU A 152 14.59 -5.95 13.84
CA GLU A 152 14.10 -5.84 12.45
C GLU A 152 13.15 -6.96 12.03
N SER A 153 13.48 -8.21 12.34
CA SER A 153 12.61 -9.37 12.01
C SER A 153 11.21 -9.24 12.63
N SER A 154 11.11 -8.69 13.85
CA SER A 154 9.83 -8.46 14.50
C SER A 154 9.06 -7.29 13.89
N ILE A 155 9.76 -6.28 13.39
CA ILE A 155 9.16 -5.15 12.66
C ILE A 155 8.58 -5.63 11.33
N ARG A 156 9.30 -6.48 10.59
CA ARG A 156 8.81 -7.11 9.35
C ARG A 156 7.56 -7.95 9.61
N LEU A 157 7.55 -8.74 10.69
CA LEU A 157 6.36 -9.48 11.10
C LEU A 157 5.20 -8.55 11.48
N LEU A 158 5.47 -7.42 12.11
CA LEU A 158 4.46 -6.42 12.45
C LEU A 158 3.83 -5.82 11.19
N TRP A 159 4.63 -5.50 10.17
CA TRP A 159 4.15 -5.04 8.87
C TRP A 159 3.25 -6.08 8.21
N GLU A 160 3.69 -7.33 8.13
CA GLU A 160 2.92 -8.42 7.54
C GLU A 160 1.58 -8.63 8.27
N ASN A 161 1.59 -8.61 9.59
CA ASN A 161 0.36 -8.71 10.38
C ASN A 161 -0.60 -7.56 10.08
N ARG A 162 -0.12 -6.32 9.99
CA ARG A 162 -0.97 -5.17 9.62
C ARG A 162 -1.54 -5.31 8.22
N ARG A 163 -0.72 -5.71 7.26
CA ARG A 163 -1.14 -5.96 5.88
C ARG A 163 -2.25 -7.03 5.81
N VAL A 164 -2.02 -8.18 6.45
CA VAL A 164 -2.99 -9.28 6.48
C VAL A 164 -4.26 -8.88 7.21
N LEU A 165 -4.16 -8.25 8.39
CA LEU A 165 -5.33 -7.80 9.16
C LEU A 165 -6.13 -6.74 8.40
N SER A 166 -5.48 -5.83 7.69
CA SER A 166 -6.17 -4.88 6.81
C SER A 166 -6.96 -5.58 5.72
N ALA A 167 -6.35 -6.54 5.02
CA ALA A 167 -7.02 -7.30 3.96
C ALA A 167 -8.21 -8.11 4.50
N LEU A 168 -8.03 -8.83 5.62
CA LEU A 168 -9.08 -9.66 6.23
C LEU A 168 -10.24 -8.86 6.83
N SER A 169 -10.01 -7.61 7.25
CA SER A 169 -11.03 -6.76 7.86
C SER A 169 -11.66 -5.77 6.88
N GLU A 170 -11.33 -5.89 5.60
CA GLU A 170 -11.69 -4.88 4.58
C GLU A 170 -11.19 -3.48 4.98
N GLY A 171 -10.12 -3.44 5.81
CA GLY A 171 -9.55 -2.22 6.32
C GLY A 171 -8.67 -1.51 5.30
N PHE A 172 -7.93 -0.54 5.77
CA PHE A 172 -7.03 0.28 4.98
C PHE A 172 -5.59 -0.11 5.33
N GLY A 173 -4.87 -0.75 4.40
CA GLY A 173 -3.50 -1.24 4.63
C GLY A 173 -2.52 -0.13 4.99
N PRO A 174 -1.30 -0.44 5.44
CA PRO A 174 -0.30 0.58 5.67
C PRO A 174 -0.10 1.47 4.44
N ALA A 175 -0.22 2.78 4.61
CA ALA A 175 -0.14 3.75 3.52
C ALA A 175 0.82 4.90 3.83
N LYS A 176 1.63 5.27 2.84
CA LYS A 176 2.32 6.56 2.77
C LYS A 176 1.32 7.62 2.37
N VAL A 177 1.29 8.75 3.07
CA VAL A 177 0.38 9.84 2.76
C VAL A 177 1.16 11.02 2.17
N PHE A 178 0.69 11.54 1.06
CA PHE A 178 1.28 12.67 0.35
C PHE A 178 0.26 13.79 0.21
N MET A 179 0.74 15.03 0.10
CA MET A 179 -0.09 16.11 -0.43
C MET A 179 -0.34 15.88 -1.92
N LYS A 180 -1.58 16.03 -2.36
CA LYS A 180 -1.93 15.86 -3.78
C LYS A 180 -1.20 16.85 -4.69
N SER A 181 -0.97 18.08 -4.21
CA SER A 181 -0.19 19.09 -4.91
C SER A 181 1.22 18.62 -5.31
N ASP A 182 1.87 17.89 -4.41
CA ASP A 182 3.27 17.49 -4.57
C ASP A 182 3.39 16.34 -5.60
N ILE A 183 2.43 15.42 -5.59
CA ILE A 183 2.37 14.34 -6.60
C ILE A 183 1.96 14.88 -7.97
N ALA A 184 1.00 15.81 -8.03
CA ALA A 184 0.55 16.40 -9.29
C ALA A 184 1.64 17.21 -10.01
N ALA A 185 2.60 17.75 -9.28
CA ALA A 185 3.77 18.45 -9.83
C ALA A 185 4.79 17.51 -10.51
N ALA A 186 4.54 16.19 -10.59
CA ALA A 186 5.46 15.17 -11.07
C ALA A 186 6.84 15.22 -10.37
N ASP A 187 6.85 15.73 -9.16
CA ASP A 187 8.06 15.82 -8.35
C ASP A 187 8.43 14.40 -7.84
N LYS A 188 9.43 13.82 -8.48
CA LYS A 188 9.97 12.51 -8.09
C LYS A 188 10.64 12.54 -6.71
N THR A 189 10.82 13.73 -6.13
CA THR A 189 11.40 13.94 -4.81
C THR A 189 10.36 14.21 -3.74
N ALA A 190 9.06 14.15 -4.09
CA ALA A 190 7.98 14.35 -3.13
C ALA A 190 8.11 13.35 -1.97
N GLU A 191 8.18 13.88 -0.76
CA GLU A 191 8.25 13.07 0.45
C GLU A 191 6.87 12.87 1.07
N PRO A 192 6.59 11.68 1.62
CA PRO A 192 5.34 11.48 2.33
C PRO A 192 5.27 12.37 3.57
N ILE A 193 4.13 12.99 3.81
CA ILE A 193 3.89 13.79 5.01
C ILE A 193 3.69 12.95 6.26
N GLY A 194 3.38 11.67 6.09
CA GLY A 194 3.08 10.78 7.18
C GLY A 194 2.65 9.40 6.74
N TYR A 195 2.08 8.69 7.68
CA TYR A 195 1.61 7.32 7.59
C TYR A 195 0.16 7.23 8.06
N ALA A 196 -0.61 6.33 7.45
CA ALA A 196 -1.96 5.99 7.89
C ALA A 196 -2.26 4.51 7.65
N ALA A 197 -3.06 3.90 8.54
CA ALA A 197 -3.56 2.55 8.39
C ALA A 197 -4.89 2.36 9.11
N ALA A 198 -5.67 1.36 8.71
CA ALA A 198 -6.82 0.87 9.44
C ALA A 198 -6.89 -0.65 9.35
N PHE A 199 -7.03 -1.32 10.47
CA PHE A 199 -7.07 -2.78 10.56
C PHE A 199 -7.86 -3.24 11.79
N ALA A 200 -8.24 -4.52 11.80
CA ALA A 200 -8.96 -5.10 12.93
C ALA A 200 -8.04 -5.28 14.14
N GLU A 201 -8.49 -4.84 15.30
CA GLU A 201 -7.84 -5.10 16.59
C GLU A 201 -8.88 -5.47 17.64
N LEU A 202 -8.56 -6.44 18.49
CA LEU A 202 -9.39 -6.80 19.65
C LEU A 202 -8.88 -6.03 20.86
N PHE A 203 -9.77 -5.27 21.50
CA PHE A 203 -9.48 -4.56 22.75
C PHE A 203 -10.14 -5.24 23.94
N ASP A 204 -9.50 -5.14 25.09
CA ASP A 204 -10.07 -5.63 26.33
C ASP A 204 -11.44 -4.96 26.60
N GLY A 205 -12.41 -5.77 26.98
CA GLY A 205 -13.79 -5.32 27.19
C GLY A 205 -14.66 -5.28 25.91
N LEU A 206 -14.09 -5.59 24.74
CA LEU A 206 -14.86 -5.79 23.50
C LEU A 206 -14.93 -7.27 23.14
N GLU A 207 -16.13 -7.73 22.78
CA GLU A 207 -16.36 -9.14 22.43
C GLU A 207 -15.82 -9.51 21.02
N LYS A 208 -15.61 -8.53 20.16
CA LYS A 208 -15.21 -8.73 18.75
C LYS A 208 -14.14 -7.73 18.34
N PRO A 209 -13.28 -8.11 17.39
CA PRO A 209 -12.35 -7.16 16.78
C PRO A 209 -13.09 -5.98 16.17
N VAL A 210 -12.52 -4.79 16.33
CA VAL A 210 -13.05 -3.54 15.81
C VAL A 210 -12.07 -2.92 14.82
N LEU A 211 -12.56 -2.10 13.90
CA LEU A 211 -11.72 -1.39 12.96
C LEU A 211 -11.00 -0.25 13.69
N LYS A 212 -9.69 -0.36 13.83
CA LYS A 212 -8.83 0.66 14.45
C LYS A 212 -8.04 1.41 13.40
N ILE A 213 -7.91 2.73 13.55
CA ILE A 213 -6.99 3.55 12.76
C ILE A 213 -5.68 3.79 13.50
N GLU A 214 -4.62 3.89 12.70
CA GLU A 214 -3.33 4.44 13.09
C GLU A 214 -2.96 5.58 12.14
N TYR A 215 -2.31 6.60 12.64
CA TYR A 215 -1.77 7.69 11.84
C TYR A 215 -0.57 8.34 12.51
N TYR A 216 0.29 8.91 11.67
CA TYR A 216 1.47 9.62 12.11
C TYR A 216 1.80 10.74 11.12
N ILE A 217 2.13 11.92 11.64
CA ILE A 217 2.66 13.05 10.85
C ILE A 217 4.14 13.18 11.16
N ARG A 218 4.97 13.16 10.13
CA ARG A 218 6.40 13.35 10.26
C ARG A 218 6.73 14.70 10.91
N PRO A 219 7.78 14.79 11.73
CA PRO A 219 8.13 16.01 12.48
C PRO A 219 8.19 17.26 11.62
N GLU A 220 8.74 17.15 10.40
CA GLU A 220 8.95 18.26 9.46
C GLU A 220 7.64 18.89 8.94
N PHE A 221 6.55 18.14 9.04
CA PHE A 221 5.22 18.53 8.57
C PHE A 221 4.28 18.92 9.73
N ARG A 222 4.73 18.81 10.98
CA ARG A 222 3.93 19.22 12.15
C ARG A 222 3.75 20.74 12.22
N GLY A 223 2.78 21.20 12.99
CA GLY A 223 2.44 22.62 13.10
C GLY A 223 1.72 23.23 11.89
N ARG A 224 1.53 22.46 10.81
CA ARG A 224 0.85 22.89 9.58
C ARG A 224 -0.64 22.51 9.54
N HIS A 225 -1.20 22.08 10.65
CA HIS A 225 -2.62 21.66 10.79
C HIS A 225 -3.04 20.49 9.87
N LEU A 226 -2.12 19.65 9.42
CA LEU A 226 -2.38 18.56 8.46
C LEU A 226 -3.06 17.33 9.08
N ALA A 227 -2.94 17.12 10.39
CA ALA A 227 -3.42 15.89 11.02
C ALA A 227 -4.95 15.72 10.94
N VAL A 228 -5.71 16.77 11.23
CA VAL A 228 -7.18 16.74 11.18
C VAL A 228 -7.69 16.46 9.76
N PRO A 229 -7.31 17.21 8.70
CA PRO A 229 -7.77 16.90 7.36
C PRO A 229 -7.25 15.54 6.86
N MET A 230 -6.02 15.12 7.15
CA MET A 230 -5.48 13.82 6.74
C MET A 230 -6.27 12.66 7.36
N VAL A 231 -6.55 12.71 8.67
CA VAL A 231 -7.36 11.67 9.32
C VAL A 231 -8.82 11.75 8.85
N GLY A 232 -9.34 12.94 8.56
CA GLY A 232 -10.64 13.11 7.94
C GLY A 232 -10.75 12.42 6.59
N SER A 233 -9.73 12.54 5.74
CA SER A 233 -9.62 11.84 4.46
C SER A 233 -9.59 10.31 4.65
N LEU A 234 -8.81 9.82 5.62
CA LEU A 234 -8.80 8.40 5.98
C LEU A 234 -10.20 7.90 6.40
N LEU A 235 -10.90 8.65 7.25
CA LEU A 235 -12.27 8.30 7.67
C LEU A 235 -13.26 8.32 6.50
N SER A 236 -13.09 9.26 5.56
CA SER A 236 -13.89 9.33 4.34
C SER A 236 -13.66 8.10 3.44
N ALA A 237 -12.40 7.70 3.27
CA ALA A 237 -12.05 6.47 2.56
C ALA A 237 -12.71 5.24 3.22
N LEU A 238 -12.56 5.10 4.53
CA LEU A 238 -13.14 3.99 5.29
C LEU A 238 -14.67 3.99 5.22
N ASN A 239 -15.32 5.14 5.26
CA ASN A 239 -16.78 5.22 5.13
C ASN A 239 -17.28 4.87 3.72
N GLN A 240 -16.48 5.13 2.66
CA GLN A 240 -16.80 4.67 1.30
C GLN A 240 -16.67 3.15 1.18
N MET A 241 -15.65 2.56 1.78
CA MET A 241 -15.39 1.11 1.75
C MET A 241 -16.34 0.33 2.68
N LEU A 242 -16.63 0.88 3.86
CA LEU A 242 -17.36 0.24 4.96
C LEU A 242 -18.40 1.20 5.56
N PRO A 243 -19.49 1.52 4.83
CA PRO A 243 -20.47 2.49 5.26
C PRO A 243 -21.05 2.16 6.65
N GLY A 244 -21.01 3.14 7.55
CA GLY A 244 -21.61 3.03 8.89
C GLY A 244 -20.84 2.16 9.89
N LYS A 245 -19.70 1.57 9.52
CA LYS A 245 -18.87 0.79 10.46
C LYS A 245 -18.18 1.73 11.46
N PRO A 246 -18.30 1.46 12.78
CA PRO A 246 -17.60 2.27 13.77
C PRO A 246 -16.08 2.17 13.61
N VAL A 247 -15.40 3.29 13.73
CA VAL A 247 -13.94 3.39 13.65
C VAL A 247 -13.37 3.76 15.00
N TYR A 248 -12.38 3.02 15.46
CA TYR A 248 -11.75 3.20 16.76
C TYR A 248 -10.34 3.78 16.63
N ALA A 249 -9.89 4.47 17.66
CA ALA A 249 -8.51 4.92 17.81
C ALA A 249 -8.01 4.63 19.22
N LYS A 250 -6.80 4.09 19.33
CA LYS A 250 -6.08 3.88 20.57
C LYS A 250 -5.02 4.95 20.72
N VAL A 251 -5.04 5.69 21.82
CA VAL A 251 -4.11 6.82 22.02
C VAL A 251 -3.58 6.84 23.45
N HIS A 252 -2.28 7.14 23.59
CA HIS A 252 -1.68 7.33 24.90
C HIS A 252 -2.35 8.51 25.65
N PRO A 253 -2.65 8.41 26.95
CA PRO A 253 -3.38 9.46 27.67
C PRO A 253 -2.69 10.83 27.65
N GLU A 254 -1.37 10.84 27.59
CA GLU A 254 -0.54 12.06 27.53
C GLU A 254 -0.30 12.58 26.11
N ASN A 255 -0.75 11.89 25.08
CA ASN A 255 -0.62 12.34 23.69
C ASN A 255 -1.68 13.40 23.37
N ALA A 256 -1.54 14.57 23.98
CA ALA A 256 -2.47 15.69 23.80
C ALA A 256 -2.69 16.08 22.34
N PRO A 257 -1.68 16.11 21.44
CA PRO A 257 -1.90 16.39 20.03
C PRO A 257 -2.87 15.41 19.35
N SER A 258 -2.69 14.10 19.53
CA SER A 258 -3.58 13.09 18.94
C SER A 258 -4.98 13.14 19.56
N LEU A 259 -5.08 13.36 20.87
CA LEU A 259 -6.38 13.55 21.54
C LEU A 259 -7.15 14.72 20.92
N ALA A 260 -6.50 15.86 20.72
CA ALA A 260 -7.12 17.04 20.13
C ALA A 260 -7.57 16.80 18.67
N VAL A 261 -6.81 16.03 17.88
CA VAL A 261 -7.22 15.62 16.52
C VAL A 261 -8.48 14.78 16.57
N LEU A 262 -8.51 13.74 17.40
CA LEU A 262 -9.64 12.83 17.52
C LEU A 262 -10.89 13.55 18.04
N ASP A 263 -10.76 14.45 19.03
CA ASP A 263 -11.88 15.25 19.56
C ASP A 263 -12.48 16.15 18.47
N ARG A 264 -11.64 16.81 17.67
CA ARG A 264 -12.10 17.62 16.52
C ARG A 264 -12.83 16.83 15.46
N LEU A 265 -12.47 15.55 15.31
CA LEU A 265 -13.10 14.61 14.38
C LEU A 265 -14.33 13.91 15.00
N GLY A 266 -14.75 14.30 16.20
CA GLY A 266 -15.97 13.78 16.83
C GLY A 266 -15.83 12.38 17.43
N PHE A 267 -14.61 11.95 17.74
CA PHE A 267 -14.41 10.71 18.48
C PHE A 267 -14.81 10.87 19.94
N ALA A 268 -15.62 9.96 20.46
CA ALA A 268 -16.02 9.90 21.85
C ALA A 268 -15.18 8.84 22.60
N ASP A 269 -14.95 9.06 23.89
CA ASP A 269 -14.27 8.08 24.74
C ASP A 269 -15.11 6.81 24.91
N VAL A 270 -14.43 5.67 24.86
CA VAL A 270 -14.99 4.36 25.22
C VAL A 270 -14.45 4.00 26.60
N PRO A 271 -15.30 3.68 27.57
CA PRO A 271 -14.85 3.22 28.88
C PRO A 271 -13.93 1.99 28.75
N SER A 272 -12.79 2.02 29.42
CA SER A 272 -11.81 0.94 29.42
C SER A 272 -11.19 0.81 30.80
N GLU A 273 -11.00 -0.40 31.28
CA GLU A 273 -10.27 -0.68 32.54
C GLU A 273 -8.80 -0.28 32.44
N ARG A 274 -8.25 -0.20 31.21
CA ARG A 274 -6.88 0.25 30.90
C ARG A 274 -6.78 1.74 30.57
N ALA A 275 -7.71 2.57 31.03
CA ALA A 275 -7.69 4.02 30.72
C ALA A 275 -6.41 4.75 31.16
N LYS A 276 -5.64 4.17 32.10
CA LYS A 276 -4.32 4.68 32.50
C LYS A 276 -3.21 4.35 31.49
N GLU A 277 -3.36 3.26 30.72
CA GLU A 277 -2.38 2.82 29.73
C GLU A 277 -2.68 3.43 28.36
N TYR A 278 -3.97 3.48 27.99
CA TYR A 278 -4.42 4.09 26.76
C TYR A 278 -5.89 4.53 26.85
N ARG A 279 -6.25 5.53 26.07
CA ARG A 279 -7.65 5.93 25.84
C ARG A 279 -8.13 5.28 24.56
N LEU A 280 -9.26 4.60 24.62
CA LEU A 280 -9.95 4.08 23.47
C LEU A 280 -11.05 5.08 23.08
N LYS A 281 -11.03 5.50 21.82
CA LYS A 281 -12.00 6.45 21.28
C LYS A 281 -12.71 5.86 20.06
N VAL A 282 -13.96 6.24 19.83
CA VAL A 282 -14.78 5.76 18.72
C VAL A 282 -15.46 6.90 17.96
N ALA A 283 -15.40 6.87 16.65
CA ALA A 283 -16.25 7.67 15.77
C ALA A 283 -17.54 6.89 15.48
N ARG A 284 -18.69 7.42 15.89
CA ARG A 284 -20.01 6.75 15.80
C ARG A 284 -20.81 7.10 14.54
N GLN A 285 -20.37 8.08 13.78
CA GLN A 285 -21.01 8.51 12.53
C GLN A 285 -19.96 8.90 11.50
N PRO A 286 -20.29 8.85 10.19
CA PRO A 286 -19.38 9.37 9.19
C PRO A 286 -19.05 10.83 9.52
N VAL A 287 -17.78 11.11 9.69
CA VAL A 287 -17.29 12.46 9.90
C VAL A 287 -17.44 13.19 8.59
N HIS A 288 -18.53 13.94 8.43
CA HIS A 288 -18.61 14.94 7.39
C HIS A 288 -17.66 16.08 7.79
N CYS A 289 -16.42 16.05 7.30
CA CYS A 289 -15.63 17.27 7.28
C CYS A 289 -16.42 18.29 6.46
N LYS A 290 -17.07 19.26 7.12
CA LYS A 290 -17.53 20.45 6.42
C LYS A 290 -16.29 21.16 5.88
N PRO A 291 -16.34 21.61 4.62
CA PRO A 291 -15.25 22.35 4.00
C PRO A 291 -14.84 23.59 4.78
#